data_a125c302d42afacb4e9c5256b7fb1be5
#
_entry.id   a125c302d42afacb4e9c5256b7fb1be5
#
_cell.length_a   1.000
_cell.length_b   1.000
_cell.length_c   1.000
_cell.angle_alpha   90.00
_cell.angle_beta   90.00
_cell.angle_gamma   90.00
#
_symmetry.space_group_name_H-M   'P 1'
#
loop_
_entity.id
_entity.type
_entity.pdbx_description
1 polymer ?
#
loop_
_entity_poly.entity_id
_entity_poly.type
_entity_poly.pdbx_seq_one_letter_code
_entity_poly.pdbx_strand_id
1 'polypeptide(L)'
;MPRPTRLTPTGLPKTGRADLADLHRLTPDSEKIAELKLLTRDQDALIRMQTRLVNQLTACLKAYYPVALELFTKLPQKSTLRFLQTYPTPQAAMAVSAEQIQQVLRQAKHSNPTAVAATIFERLHQPHLQADAVITRSKSRLMLALVSQLLPLIEQIAQYEKEIKTLFLTHEDHEIFASLPRAGKRLAPRRLSEIGDDRTRYQDASSLQALGGTWPVLFQSGMYSKAHRRLGCIKPLRNALHQFAWQSTQSEPWARQYYQRKRAEGKSHTVAVRALANVWVRIIFAMWLHHQCYETATFEQAQQQHARRAA
;
A
#
# COMPACT_ATOMS: atom_id res chain seq x y z
N MET A 1 30.70 13.23 12.33
CA MET A 1 29.85 12.31 13.09
C MET A 1 30.43 10.90 12.98
N PRO A 2 30.74 10.20 14.07
CA PRO A 2 31.22 8.82 13.98
C PRO A 2 30.11 7.94 13.41
N ARG A 3 30.45 7.11 12.44
CA ARG A 3 29.55 6.10 11.89
C ARG A 3 29.21 5.10 12.99
N PRO A 4 27.95 4.65 13.11
CA PRO A 4 27.62 3.60 14.06
C PRO A 4 28.47 2.36 13.74
N THR A 5 29.23 1.89 14.72
CA THR A 5 30.03 0.68 14.63
C THR A 5 29.11 -0.49 14.27
N ARG A 6 29.32 -1.12 13.13
CA ARG A 6 28.66 -2.39 12.80
C ARG A 6 29.17 -3.42 13.80
N LEU A 7 28.27 -3.93 14.63
CA LEU A 7 28.56 -5.08 15.48
C LEU A 7 28.99 -6.25 14.58
N THR A 8 30.17 -6.76 14.79
CA THR A 8 30.65 -7.96 14.10
C THR A 8 29.86 -9.18 14.55
N PRO A 9 29.70 -10.23 13.71
CA PRO A 9 28.94 -11.44 14.09
C PRO A 9 29.42 -12.08 15.39
N THR A 10 30.68 -11.90 15.76
CA THR A 10 31.29 -12.37 17.02
C THR A 10 30.95 -11.48 18.23
N GLY A 11 30.59 -10.23 18.03
CA GLY A 11 30.16 -9.31 19.09
C GLY A 11 28.75 -9.56 19.62
N LEU A 12 27.82 -9.97 18.75
CA LEU A 12 26.43 -10.24 19.11
C LEU A 12 26.26 -11.32 20.21
N PRO A 13 26.94 -12.48 20.16
CA PRO A 13 26.84 -13.47 21.23
C PRO A 13 27.47 -13.01 22.58
N LYS A 14 28.49 -12.16 22.53
CA LYS A 14 29.12 -11.60 23.75
C LYS A 14 28.19 -10.57 24.41
N THR A 15 27.61 -9.66 23.63
CA THR A 15 26.62 -8.69 24.12
C THR A 15 25.38 -9.40 24.65
N GLY A 16 24.87 -10.40 23.94
CA GLY A 16 23.72 -11.17 24.40
C GLY A 16 23.94 -11.93 25.70
N ARG A 17 25.19 -12.34 26.02
CA ARG A 17 25.55 -12.97 27.30
C ARG A 17 25.69 -11.94 28.43
N ALA A 18 26.26 -10.78 28.14
CA ALA A 18 26.46 -9.73 29.14
C ALA A 18 25.12 -9.11 29.60
N ASP A 19 24.19 -8.92 28.63
CA ASP A 19 22.95 -8.20 28.86
C ASP A 19 21.71 -9.14 28.89
N LEU A 20 21.94 -10.43 29.21
CA LEU A 20 20.87 -11.47 29.16
C LEU A 20 19.68 -11.13 30.06
N ALA A 21 19.92 -10.50 31.21
CA ALA A 21 18.89 -10.09 32.14
C ALA A 21 18.01 -8.93 31.60
N ASP A 22 18.59 -8.12 30.72
CA ASP A 22 17.90 -6.97 30.11
C ASP A 22 17.24 -7.30 28.77
N LEU A 23 17.53 -8.49 28.23
CA LEU A 23 16.97 -8.93 26.96
C LEU A 23 15.60 -9.59 27.17
N HIS A 24 14.59 -9.01 26.53
CA HIS A 24 13.29 -9.63 26.47
C HIS A 24 13.28 -10.82 25.48
N ARG A 25 12.88 -12.01 25.97
CA ARG A 25 12.77 -13.21 25.12
C ARG A 25 11.62 -13.00 24.13
N LEU A 26 11.95 -13.05 22.83
CA LEU A 26 10.94 -12.98 21.77
C LEU A 26 10.38 -14.38 21.49
N THR A 27 9.09 -14.51 21.62
CA THR A 27 8.35 -15.68 21.14
C THR A 27 8.15 -15.55 19.63
N PRO A 28 8.46 -16.59 18.83
CA PRO A 28 8.17 -16.59 17.40
C PRO A 28 6.67 -16.40 17.15
N ASP A 29 6.35 -15.78 16.01
CA ASP A 29 4.95 -15.74 15.53
C ASP A 29 4.46 -17.18 15.26
N SER A 30 3.14 -17.40 15.33
CA SER A 30 2.55 -18.67 14.87
C SER A 30 2.87 -18.91 13.39
N GLU A 31 2.81 -20.17 12.95
CA GLU A 31 3.03 -20.53 11.55
C GLU A 31 2.09 -19.77 10.62
N LYS A 32 0.82 -19.58 11.01
CA LYS A 32 -0.17 -18.80 10.25
C LYS A 32 0.26 -17.34 10.06
N ILE A 33 0.74 -16.70 11.12
CA ILE A 33 1.21 -15.32 11.06
C ILE A 33 2.51 -15.23 10.26
N ALA A 34 3.41 -16.17 10.43
CA ALA A 34 4.66 -16.20 9.67
C ALA A 34 4.38 -16.35 8.16
N GLU A 35 3.48 -17.25 7.77
CA GLU A 35 3.05 -17.43 6.38
C GLU A 35 2.33 -16.18 5.85
N LEU A 36 1.36 -15.64 6.60
CA LEU A 36 0.64 -14.41 6.22
C LEU A 36 1.60 -13.23 6.03
N LYS A 37 2.64 -13.13 6.85
CA LYS A 37 3.68 -12.11 6.76
C LYS A 37 4.49 -12.24 5.46
N LEU A 38 4.89 -13.44 5.08
CA LEU A 38 5.59 -13.70 3.83
C LEU A 38 4.70 -13.36 2.63
N LEU A 39 3.49 -13.92 2.57
CA LEU A 39 2.54 -13.68 1.48
C LEU A 39 2.23 -12.19 1.29
N THR A 40 1.99 -11.44 2.36
CA THR A 40 1.67 -10.00 2.26
C THR A 40 2.87 -9.18 1.81
N ARG A 41 4.10 -9.54 2.19
CA ARG A 41 5.33 -8.89 1.75
C ARG A 41 5.65 -9.18 0.29
N ASP A 42 5.46 -10.42 -0.13
CA ASP A 42 5.65 -10.84 -1.53
C ASP A 42 4.63 -10.16 -2.45
N GLN A 43 3.35 -10.14 -2.06
CA GLN A 43 2.33 -9.39 -2.78
C GLN A 43 2.70 -7.91 -2.91
N ASP A 44 3.23 -7.29 -1.85
CA ASP A 44 3.67 -5.89 -1.90
C ASP A 44 4.85 -5.67 -2.86
N ALA A 45 5.76 -6.65 -2.96
CA ALA A 45 6.85 -6.63 -3.93
C ALA A 45 6.33 -6.73 -5.38
N LEU A 46 5.38 -7.64 -5.65
CA LEU A 46 4.73 -7.80 -6.95
C LEU A 46 3.96 -6.53 -7.36
N ILE A 47 3.24 -5.89 -6.43
CA ILE A 47 2.52 -4.65 -6.70
C ILE A 47 3.49 -3.49 -7.00
N ARG A 48 4.64 -3.43 -6.35
CA ARG A 48 5.69 -2.45 -6.71
C ARG A 48 6.25 -2.70 -8.10
N MET A 49 6.41 -3.97 -8.49
CA MET A 49 6.82 -4.34 -9.85
C MET A 49 5.76 -3.92 -10.86
N GLN A 50 4.48 -4.22 -10.61
CA GLN A 50 3.37 -3.77 -11.44
C GLN A 50 3.36 -2.26 -11.63
N THR A 51 3.53 -1.49 -10.56
CA THR A 51 3.57 -0.02 -10.63
C THR A 51 4.69 0.49 -11.53
N ARG A 52 5.88 -0.11 -11.45
CA ARG A 52 7.01 0.25 -12.32
C ARG A 52 6.71 -0.03 -13.78
N LEU A 53 6.16 -1.22 -14.09
CA LEU A 53 5.80 -1.60 -15.47
C LEU A 53 4.68 -0.71 -16.02
N VAL A 54 3.68 -0.36 -15.21
CA VAL A 54 2.60 0.57 -15.60
C VAL A 54 3.14 1.96 -15.91
N ASN A 55 4.08 2.47 -15.11
CA ASN A 55 4.72 3.75 -15.37
C ASN A 55 5.54 3.73 -16.66
N GLN A 56 6.28 2.64 -16.94
CA GLN A 56 7.00 2.45 -18.20
C GLN A 56 6.05 2.36 -19.39
N LEU A 57 4.94 1.61 -19.25
CA LEU A 57 3.89 1.52 -20.27
C LEU A 57 3.26 2.88 -20.55
N THR A 58 2.95 3.65 -19.52
CA THR A 58 2.41 5.02 -19.65
C THR A 58 3.38 5.91 -20.40
N ALA A 59 4.66 5.90 -20.05
CA ALA A 59 5.68 6.67 -20.75
C ALA A 59 5.84 6.22 -22.21
N CYS A 60 5.80 4.92 -22.47
CA CYS A 60 5.86 4.34 -23.81
C CYS A 60 4.66 4.82 -24.68
N LEU A 61 3.43 4.70 -24.15
CA LEU A 61 2.21 5.10 -24.87
C LEU A 61 2.18 6.61 -25.15
N LYS A 62 2.63 7.44 -24.21
CA LYS A 62 2.75 8.91 -24.44
C LYS A 62 3.62 9.25 -25.64
N ALA A 63 4.62 8.43 -25.93
CA ALA A 63 5.56 8.71 -27.01
C ALA A 63 5.01 8.40 -28.42
N TYR A 64 4.02 7.49 -28.56
CA TYR A 64 3.53 7.09 -29.90
C TYR A 64 2.04 6.88 -30.01
N TYR A 65 1.35 6.58 -28.90
CA TYR A 65 -0.08 6.24 -28.90
C TYR A 65 -0.80 6.93 -27.73
N PRO A 66 -0.70 8.28 -27.61
CA PRO A 66 -1.20 9.01 -26.45
C PRO A 66 -2.70 8.83 -26.23
N VAL A 67 -3.50 8.77 -27.31
CA VAL A 67 -4.96 8.57 -27.21
C VAL A 67 -5.32 7.27 -26.45
N ALA A 68 -4.48 6.23 -26.48
CA ALA A 68 -4.72 5.00 -25.72
C ALA A 68 -4.85 5.21 -24.21
N LEU A 69 -4.22 6.27 -23.66
CA LEU A 69 -4.32 6.62 -22.24
C LEU A 69 -5.66 7.25 -21.87
N GLU A 70 -6.42 7.72 -22.85
CA GLU A 70 -7.74 8.35 -22.67
C GLU A 70 -8.89 7.36 -22.92
N LEU A 71 -8.61 6.24 -23.60
CA LEU A 71 -9.62 5.23 -23.94
C LEU A 71 -10.11 4.44 -22.72
N PHE A 72 -9.31 4.34 -21.65
CA PHE A 72 -9.59 3.52 -20.50
C PHE A 72 -9.33 4.26 -19.20
N THR A 73 -10.18 4.01 -18.20
CA THR A 73 -10.05 4.63 -16.86
C THR A 73 -8.87 4.08 -16.06
N LYS A 74 -8.44 2.84 -16.35
CA LYS A 74 -7.34 2.17 -15.65
C LYS A 74 -6.47 1.39 -16.63
N LEU A 75 -5.23 1.77 -16.74
CA LEU A 75 -4.27 1.11 -17.61
C LEU A 75 -4.00 -0.36 -17.21
N PRO A 76 -3.80 -0.72 -15.91
CA PRO A 76 -3.52 -2.11 -15.52
C PRO A 76 -4.80 -2.97 -15.40
N GLN A 77 -5.76 -2.81 -16.32
CA GLN A 77 -6.91 -3.71 -16.44
C GLN A 77 -6.66 -4.74 -17.55
N LYS A 78 -7.14 -5.96 -17.33
CA LYS A 78 -6.99 -7.06 -18.32
C LYS A 78 -7.56 -6.69 -19.68
N SER A 79 -8.72 -6.01 -19.72
CA SER A 79 -9.35 -5.54 -20.96
C SER A 79 -8.51 -4.50 -21.69
N THR A 80 -7.95 -3.53 -20.97
CA THR A 80 -7.06 -2.52 -21.54
C THR A 80 -5.80 -3.15 -22.14
N LEU A 81 -5.17 -4.05 -21.39
CA LEU A 81 -3.95 -4.71 -21.85
C LEU A 81 -4.21 -5.64 -23.04
N ARG A 82 -5.34 -6.34 -23.08
CA ARG A 82 -5.74 -7.15 -24.23
C ARG A 82 -6.06 -6.30 -25.46
N PHE A 83 -6.72 -5.16 -25.29
CA PHE A 83 -6.92 -4.20 -26.36
C PHE A 83 -5.59 -3.71 -26.95
N LEU A 84 -4.65 -3.29 -26.10
CA LEU A 84 -3.32 -2.86 -26.55
C LEU A 84 -2.52 -3.99 -27.22
N GLN A 85 -2.67 -5.21 -26.75
CA GLN A 85 -2.04 -6.38 -27.36
C GLN A 85 -2.60 -6.70 -28.75
N THR A 86 -3.92 -6.56 -28.94
CA THR A 86 -4.59 -6.80 -30.20
C THR A 86 -4.37 -5.66 -31.20
N TYR A 87 -4.40 -4.43 -30.73
CA TYR A 87 -4.24 -3.22 -31.54
C TYR A 87 -3.03 -2.39 -31.05
N PRO A 88 -1.80 -2.82 -31.41
CA PRO A 88 -0.58 -2.26 -30.83
C PRO A 88 -0.21 -0.87 -31.37
N THR A 89 -0.94 -0.36 -32.38
CA THR A 89 -0.70 0.97 -32.97
C THR A 89 -2.03 1.71 -33.15
N PRO A 90 -2.00 3.08 -33.17
CA PRO A 90 -3.20 3.87 -33.48
C PRO A 90 -3.84 3.46 -34.80
N GLN A 91 -3.03 3.24 -35.84
CA GLN A 91 -3.48 2.85 -37.18
C GLN A 91 -4.22 1.50 -37.16
N ALA A 92 -3.70 0.51 -36.43
CA ALA A 92 -4.35 -0.79 -36.28
C ALA A 92 -5.69 -0.69 -35.54
N ALA A 93 -5.80 0.20 -34.55
CA ALA A 93 -7.02 0.42 -33.80
C ALA A 93 -8.07 1.25 -34.58
N MET A 94 -7.65 2.18 -35.44
CA MET A 94 -8.53 2.98 -36.30
C MET A 94 -9.06 2.16 -37.48
N ALA A 95 -8.38 1.10 -37.90
CA ALA A 95 -8.78 0.27 -39.04
C ALA A 95 -9.89 -0.74 -38.71
N VAL A 96 -10.33 -0.86 -37.46
CA VAL A 96 -11.33 -1.84 -37.03
C VAL A 96 -12.65 -1.22 -36.67
N SER A 97 -13.73 -2.00 -36.75
CA SER A 97 -15.07 -1.54 -36.38
C SER A 97 -15.32 -1.57 -34.86
N ALA A 98 -16.36 -0.89 -34.41
CA ALA A 98 -16.78 -0.94 -33.01
C ALA A 98 -17.13 -2.34 -32.52
N GLU A 99 -17.67 -3.20 -33.40
CA GLU A 99 -18.01 -4.59 -33.11
C GLU A 99 -16.76 -5.44 -32.86
N GLN A 100 -15.67 -5.21 -33.63
CA GLN A 100 -14.40 -5.90 -33.42
C GLN A 100 -13.74 -5.49 -32.10
N ILE A 101 -13.80 -4.22 -31.75
CA ILE A 101 -13.36 -3.72 -30.43
C ILE A 101 -14.21 -4.37 -29.33
N GLN A 102 -15.53 -4.39 -29.49
CA GLN A 102 -16.44 -5.02 -28.54
C GLN A 102 -16.10 -6.50 -28.32
N GLN A 103 -15.78 -7.24 -29.37
CA GLN A 103 -15.39 -8.65 -29.28
C GLN A 103 -14.15 -8.85 -28.41
N VAL A 104 -13.11 -8.03 -28.58
CA VAL A 104 -11.89 -8.07 -27.74
C VAL A 104 -12.22 -7.78 -26.28
N LEU A 105 -13.07 -6.77 -26.01
CA LEU A 105 -13.48 -6.44 -24.66
C LEU A 105 -14.33 -7.54 -24.00
N ARG A 106 -15.21 -8.22 -24.76
CA ARG A 106 -15.98 -9.39 -24.29
C ARG A 106 -15.06 -10.55 -23.91
N GLN A 107 -14.09 -10.89 -24.76
CA GLN A 107 -13.10 -11.95 -24.49
C GLN A 107 -12.27 -11.62 -23.22
N ALA A 108 -12.00 -10.35 -23.00
CA ALA A 108 -11.31 -9.89 -21.78
C ALA A 108 -12.23 -9.76 -20.55
N LYS A 109 -13.52 -10.16 -20.67
CA LYS A 109 -14.55 -10.10 -19.60
C LYS A 109 -14.77 -8.68 -19.06
N HIS A 110 -14.80 -7.67 -19.93
CA HIS A 110 -15.15 -6.31 -19.54
C HIS A 110 -16.62 -6.23 -19.11
N SER A 111 -16.94 -5.46 -18.08
CA SER A 111 -18.30 -5.37 -17.52
C SER A 111 -19.33 -4.74 -18.47
N ASN A 112 -18.90 -3.76 -19.28
CA ASN A 112 -19.74 -3.10 -20.27
C ASN A 112 -19.01 -2.98 -21.61
N PRO A 113 -18.92 -4.06 -22.39
CA PRO A 113 -18.11 -4.06 -23.61
C PRO A 113 -18.72 -3.23 -24.75
N THR A 114 -20.06 -3.15 -24.85
CA THR A 114 -20.75 -2.45 -25.94
C THR A 114 -20.58 -0.93 -25.85
N ALA A 115 -20.94 -0.34 -24.72
CA ALA A 115 -20.83 1.12 -24.54
C ALA A 115 -19.38 1.59 -24.60
N VAL A 116 -18.46 0.80 -24.00
CA VAL A 116 -17.03 1.16 -23.99
C VAL A 116 -16.44 1.05 -25.41
N ALA A 117 -16.82 0.05 -26.19
CA ALA A 117 -16.36 -0.09 -27.59
C ALA A 117 -16.81 1.11 -28.44
N ALA A 118 -18.06 1.55 -28.33
CA ALA A 118 -18.55 2.73 -29.04
C ALA A 118 -17.75 3.99 -28.68
N THR A 119 -17.51 4.22 -27.38
CA THR A 119 -16.71 5.36 -26.90
C THR A 119 -15.26 5.29 -27.39
N ILE A 120 -14.66 4.10 -27.41
CA ILE A 120 -13.30 3.89 -27.93
C ILE A 120 -13.26 4.21 -29.42
N PHE A 121 -14.22 3.67 -30.17
CA PHE A 121 -14.29 3.89 -31.62
C PHE A 121 -14.41 5.40 -31.95
N GLU A 122 -15.32 6.11 -31.30
CA GLU A 122 -15.47 7.55 -31.48
C GLU A 122 -14.17 8.31 -31.18
N ARG A 123 -13.52 8.04 -30.04
CA ARG A 123 -12.30 8.73 -29.65
C ARG A 123 -11.13 8.48 -30.58
N LEU A 124 -10.99 7.26 -31.09
CA LEU A 124 -9.95 6.89 -32.05
C LEU A 124 -10.07 7.67 -33.36
N HIS A 125 -11.29 8.03 -33.77
CA HIS A 125 -11.53 8.77 -35.03
C HIS A 125 -11.53 10.28 -34.84
N GLN A 126 -11.36 10.80 -33.62
CA GLN A 126 -11.13 12.22 -33.38
C GLN A 126 -9.67 12.58 -33.70
N PRO A 127 -9.40 13.84 -34.10
CA PRO A 127 -8.03 14.29 -34.31
C PRO A 127 -7.16 14.11 -33.06
N HIS A 128 -6.06 13.39 -33.18
CA HIS A 128 -5.11 13.16 -32.11
C HIS A 128 -3.64 13.17 -32.62
N LEU A 129 -2.72 13.41 -31.71
CA LEU A 129 -1.30 13.40 -32.02
C LEU A 129 -0.85 11.99 -32.44
N GLN A 130 -0.12 11.91 -33.52
CA GLN A 130 0.48 10.68 -34.04
C GLN A 130 1.99 10.84 -34.13
N ALA A 131 2.71 9.79 -33.80
CA ALA A 131 4.15 9.71 -34.00
C ALA A 131 4.49 9.26 -35.41
N ASP A 132 5.71 9.48 -35.82
CA ASP A 132 6.22 8.96 -37.10
C ASP A 132 6.26 7.42 -37.12
N ALA A 133 6.41 6.85 -38.34
CA ALA A 133 6.37 5.41 -38.55
C ALA A 133 7.53 4.67 -37.84
N VAL A 134 8.69 5.29 -37.68
CA VAL A 134 9.85 4.67 -37.03
C VAL A 134 9.62 4.57 -35.52
N ILE A 135 9.16 5.65 -34.90
CA ILE A 135 8.81 5.68 -33.48
C ILE A 135 7.66 4.69 -33.20
N THR A 136 6.61 4.72 -34.01
CA THR A 136 5.45 3.82 -33.86
C THR A 136 5.88 2.36 -33.92
N ARG A 137 6.67 1.96 -34.93
CA ARG A 137 7.16 0.58 -35.08
C ARG A 137 8.06 0.15 -33.92
N SER A 138 8.94 1.02 -33.44
CA SER A 138 9.85 0.71 -32.35
C SER A 138 9.12 0.63 -31.01
N LYS A 139 8.28 1.64 -30.69
CA LYS A 139 7.59 1.72 -29.39
C LYS A 139 6.47 0.70 -29.24
N SER A 140 5.79 0.33 -30.31
CA SER A 140 4.79 -0.75 -30.26
C SER A 140 5.40 -2.09 -29.84
N ARG A 141 6.64 -2.41 -30.25
CA ARG A 141 7.34 -3.61 -29.76
C ARG A 141 7.63 -3.56 -28.26
N LEU A 142 8.10 -2.41 -27.76
CA LEU A 142 8.32 -2.22 -26.31
C LEU A 142 7.00 -2.33 -25.55
N MET A 143 5.94 -1.72 -26.04
CA MET A 143 4.60 -1.78 -25.45
C MET A 143 4.12 -3.24 -25.33
N LEU A 144 4.25 -4.05 -26.40
CA LEU A 144 3.90 -5.45 -26.37
C LEU A 144 4.71 -6.26 -25.35
N ALA A 145 6.03 -5.98 -25.25
CA ALA A 145 6.88 -6.60 -24.23
C ALA A 145 6.46 -6.23 -22.80
N LEU A 146 6.05 -4.98 -22.54
CA LEU A 146 5.55 -4.57 -21.23
C LEU A 146 4.19 -5.20 -20.91
N VAL A 147 3.29 -5.28 -21.89
CA VAL A 147 1.97 -5.92 -21.73
C VAL A 147 2.12 -7.43 -21.46
N SER A 148 3.05 -8.12 -22.13
CA SER A 148 3.30 -9.54 -21.89
C SER A 148 3.81 -9.83 -20.47
N GLN A 149 4.49 -8.89 -19.83
CA GLN A 149 4.90 -9.00 -18.44
C GLN A 149 3.77 -8.64 -17.45
N LEU A 150 2.96 -7.63 -17.79
CA LEU A 150 1.89 -7.15 -16.94
C LEU A 150 0.73 -8.14 -16.78
N LEU A 151 0.33 -8.82 -17.84
CA LEU A 151 -0.81 -9.75 -17.82
C LEU A 151 -0.62 -10.88 -16.79
N PRO A 152 0.47 -11.68 -16.83
CA PRO A 152 0.70 -12.72 -15.85
C PRO A 152 0.93 -12.16 -14.43
N LEU A 153 1.58 -10.99 -14.31
CA LEU A 153 1.82 -10.37 -13.02
C LEU A 153 0.52 -9.98 -12.30
N ILE A 154 -0.46 -9.44 -13.03
CA ILE A 154 -1.78 -9.12 -12.50
C ILE A 154 -2.51 -10.39 -12.03
N GLU A 155 -2.40 -11.49 -12.77
CA GLU A 155 -2.99 -12.78 -12.39
C GLU A 155 -2.34 -13.33 -11.11
N GLN A 156 -1.02 -13.26 -10.98
CA GLN A 156 -0.31 -13.67 -9.77
C GLN A 156 -0.71 -12.82 -8.55
N ILE A 157 -0.77 -11.49 -8.69
CA ILE A 157 -1.23 -10.62 -7.61
C ILE A 157 -2.64 -10.99 -7.14
N ALA A 158 -3.53 -11.34 -8.06
CA ALA A 158 -4.89 -11.77 -7.71
C ALA A 158 -4.93 -13.14 -7.00
N GLN A 159 -4.02 -14.08 -7.34
CA GLN A 159 -3.85 -15.34 -6.63
C GLN A 159 -3.37 -15.09 -5.19
N TYR A 160 -2.32 -14.30 -5.01
CA TYR A 160 -1.87 -13.89 -3.68
C TYR A 160 -2.99 -13.24 -2.85
N GLU A 161 -3.81 -12.36 -3.46
CA GLU A 161 -4.96 -11.75 -2.76
C GLU A 161 -5.95 -12.80 -2.25
N LYS A 162 -6.20 -13.85 -3.04
CA LYS A 162 -7.09 -14.95 -2.66
C LYS A 162 -6.52 -15.77 -1.51
N GLU A 163 -5.26 -16.16 -1.59
CA GLU A 163 -4.56 -16.94 -0.57
C GLU A 163 -4.47 -16.17 0.75
N ILE A 164 -4.01 -14.90 0.69
CA ILE A 164 -3.96 -14.01 1.84
C ILE A 164 -5.33 -13.87 2.50
N LYS A 165 -6.40 -13.69 1.71
CA LYS A 165 -7.76 -13.60 2.24
C LYS A 165 -8.16 -14.87 2.97
N THR A 166 -7.93 -16.04 2.39
CA THR A 166 -8.27 -17.33 2.98
C THR A 166 -7.55 -17.51 4.30
N LEU A 167 -6.23 -17.30 4.33
CA LEU A 167 -5.43 -17.46 5.53
C LEU A 167 -5.80 -16.43 6.62
N PHE A 168 -6.03 -15.17 6.23
CA PHE A 168 -6.44 -14.12 7.16
C PHE A 168 -7.75 -14.44 7.88
N LEU A 169 -8.75 -14.96 7.17
CA LEU A 169 -10.05 -15.31 7.75
C LEU A 169 -10.01 -16.50 8.72
N THR A 170 -8.95 -17.31 8.72
CA THR A 170 -8.75 -18.40 9.69
C THR A 170 -8.11 -17.96 10.99
N HIS A 171 -7.67 -16.70 11.09
CA HIS A 171 -7.02 -16.18 12.29
C HIS A 171 -8.06 -15.60 13.26
N GLU A 172 -7.88 -15.82 14.57
CA GLU A 172 -8.80 -15.36 15.61
C GLU A 172 -8.98 -13.83 15.65
N ASP A 173 -7.92 -13.08 15.37
CA ASP A 173 -7.95 -11.61 15.40
C ASP A 173 -8.43 -10.98 14.06
N HIS A 174 -8.87 -11.79 13.09
CA HIS A 174 -9.21 -11.25 11.77
C HIS A 174 -10.30 -10.17 11.81
N GLU A 175 -11.32 -10.34 12.68
CA GLU A 175 -12.41 -9.37 12.83
C GLU A 175 -11.91 -8.04 13.38
N ILE A 176 -11.00 -8.06 14.35
CA ILE A 176 -10.41 -6.86 14.95
C ILE A 176 -9.74 -6.00 13.87
N PHE A 177 -8.89 -6.63 13.03
CA PHE A 177 -8.18 -5.91 11.99
C PHE A 177 -9.06 -5.56 10.78
N ALA A 178 -10.11 -6.34 10.51
CA ALA A 178 -11.09 -6.06 9.47
C ALA A 178 -12.04 -4.91 9.83
N SER A 179 -12.35 -4.70 11.12
CA SER A 179 -13.22 -3.62 11.59
C SER A 179 -12.64 -2.22 11.39
N LEU A 180 -11.32 -2.10 11.24
CA LEU A 180 -10.66 -0.81 11.03
C LEU A 180 -11.13 -0.12 9.75
N PRO A 181 -11.33 1.21 9.76
CA PRO A 181 -11.86 1.95 8.63
C PRO A 181 -10.94 1.79 7.41
N ARG A 182 -11.53 1.52 6.24
CA ARG A 182 -10.80 1.26 4.99
C ARG A 182 -9.68 0.21 5.11
N ALA A 183 -9.84 -0.72 6.04
CA ALA A 183 -8.89 -1.81 6.21
C ALA A 183 -8.69 -2.61 4.92
N GLY A 184 -9.78 -2.93 4.24
CA GLY A 184 -9.81 -3.58 2.94
C GLY A 184 -9.08 -4.93 2.92
N LYS A 185 -9.16 -5.60 1.79
CA LYS A 185 -8.60 -6.95 1.60
C LYS A 185 -7.07 -7.02 1.73
N ARG A 186 -6.38 -5.89 1.60
CA ARG A 186 -4.92 -5.82 1.59
C ARG A 186 -4.33 -5.31 2.91
N LEU A 187 -4.89 -4.23 3.48
CA LEU A 187 -4.29 -3.59 4.64
C LEU A 187 -4.62 -4.29 5.96
N ALA A 188 -5.79 -4.95 6.09
CA ALA A 188 -6.14 -5.68 7.29
C ALA A 188 -5.17 -6.86 7.53
N PRO A 189 -4.99 -7.81 6.57
CA PRO A 189 -4.07 -8.92 6.79
C PRO A 189 -2.61 -8.47 6.94
N ARG A 190 -2.21 -7.41 6.24
CA ARG A 190 -0.86 -6.88 6.34
C ARG A 190 -0.56 -6.30 7.72
N ARG A 191 -1.50 -5.61 8.36
CA ARG A 191 -1.30 -5.09 9.73
C ARG A 191 -1.26 -6.22 10.74
N LEU A 192 -2.18 -7.17 10.67
CA LEU A 192 -2.17 -8.34 11.53
C LEU A 192 -0.82 -9.06 11.43
N SER A 193 -0.36 -9.39 10.22
CA SER A 193 0.88 -10.13 10.03
C SER A 193 2.13 -9.38 10.48
N GLU A 194 2.17 -8.06 10.36
CA GLU A 194 3.33 -7.27 10.78
C GLU A 194 3.35 -6.99 12.30
N ILE A 195 2.19 -6.94 12.96
CA ILE A 195 2.07 -6.80 14.42
C ILE A 195 2.33 -8.15 15.08
N GLY A 196 1.80 -9.23 14.52
CA GLY A 196 1.90 -10.58 15.06
C GLY A 196 0.70 -10.97 15.93
N ASP A 197 0.76 -12.13 16.54
CA ASP A 197 -0.27 -12.73 17.41
C ASP A 197 0.18 -12.88 18.89
N ASP A 198 1.44 -12.65 19.18
CA ASP A 198 1.96 -12.69 20.54
C ASP A 198 1.76 -11.33 21.25
N ARG A 199 0.71 -11.24 22.08
CA ARG A 199 0.37 -10.03 22.85
C ARG A 199 1.39 -9.68 23.91
N THR A 200 2.19 -10.63 24.36
CA THR A 200 3.24 -10.40 25.36
C THR A 200 4.49 -9.72 24.77
N ARG A 201 4.60 -9.71 23.43
CA ARG A 201 5.72 -9.10 22.69
C ARG A 201 5.89 -7.61 22.99
N TYR A 202 4.80 -6.91 23.25
CA TYR A 202 4.81 -5.48 23.50
C TYR A 202 4.35 -5.16 24.91
N GLN A 203 5.20 -4.53 25.69
CA GLN A 203 4.85 -4.09 27.04
C GLN A 203 3.74 -3.05 27.02
N ASP A 204 3.74 -2.17 26.01
CA ASP A 204 2.80 -1.07 25.84
C ASP A 204 2.68 -0.63 24.37
N ALA A 205 1.78 0.30 24.12
CA ALA A 205 1.59 0.88 22.79
C ALA A 205 2.85 1.61 22.27
N SER A 206 3.69 2.16 23.17
CA SER A 206 4.89 2.91 22.79
C SER A 206 5.96 1.98 22.20
N SER A 207 6.04 0.75 22.68
CA SER A 207 6.90 -0.30 22.13
C SER A 207 6.52 -0.61 20.68
N LEU A 208 5.22 -0.78 20.39
CA LEU A 208 4.71 -0.97 19.03
C LEU A 208 4.92 0.28 18.14
N GLN A 209 4.71 1.49 18.70
CA GLN A 209 4.97 2.75 18.00
C GLN A 209 6.44 2.91 17.62
N ALA A 210 7.35 2.54 18.51
CA ALA A 210 8.79 2.57 18.24
C ALA A 210 9.17 1.58 17.15
N LEU A 211 8.69 0.35 17.23
CA LEU A 211 8.93 -0.71 16.24
C LEU A 211 8.33 -0.36 14.88
N GLY A 212 7.13 0.24 14.86
CA GLY A 212 6.45 0.76 13.67
C GLY A 212 7.02 2.08 13.14
N GLY A 213 8.02 2.67 13.82
CA GLY A 213 8.69 3.90 13.39
C GLY A 213 7.80 5.14 13.36
N THR A 214 6.69 5.12 14.11
CA THR A 214 5.77 6.26 14.27
C THR A 214 6.18 7.16 15.44
N TRP A 215 6.83 6.61 16.47
CA TRP A 215 7.37 7.35 17.60
C TRP A 215 8.63 8.12 17.18
N PRO A 216 8.69 9.45 17.40
CA PRO A 216 9.87 10.23 17.07
C PRO A 216 11.04 9.93 18.03
N VAL A 217 12.25 10.23 17.57
CA VAL A 217 13.45 10.27 18.43
C VAL A 217 13.74 11.72 18.74
N LEU A 218 13.83 12.05 20.01
CA LEU A 218 14.22 13.38 20.46
C LEU A 218 15.74 13.51 20.41
N PHE A 219 16.21 14.56 19.76
CA PHE A 219 17.62 14.99 19.82
C PHE A 219 17.65 16.25 20.69
N GLN A 220 18.36 16.16 21.80
CA GLN A 220 18.54 17.27 22.74
C GLN A 220 20.01 17.51 22.98
N SER A 221 20.44 18.77 22.83
CA SER A 221 21.80 19.21 23.15
C SER A 221 21.73 20.66 23.60
N GLY A 222 21.93 20.90 24.90
CA GLY A 222 21.74 22.20 25.49
C GLY A 222 20.31 22.74 25.25
N MET A 223 20.21 23.96 24.73
CA MET A 223 18.91 24.55 24.36
C MET A 223 18.27 24.03 23.08
N TYR A 224 18.97 23.16 22.33
CA TYR A 224 18.45 22.58 21.09
C TYR A 224 17.63 21.32 21.40
N SER A 225 16.35 21.32 21.03
CA SER A 225 15.47 20.15 21.10
C SER A 225 14.70 19.98 19.79
N LYS A 226 14.91 18.88 19.10
CA LYS A 226 14.23 18.58 17.84
C LYS A 226 13.83 17.12 17.74
N ALA A 227 12.59 16.88 17.32
CA ALA A 227 12.09 15.54 17.05
C ALA A 227 12.48 15.09 15.64
N HIS A 228 13.16 13.95 15.55
CA HIS A 228 13.57 13.33 14.29
C HIS A 228 12.78 12.05 14.01
N ARG A 229 12.73 11.67 12.72
CA ARG A 229 12.15 10.41 12.32
C ARG A 229 13.00 9.25 12.84
N ARG A 230 12.36 8.27 13.49
CA ARG A 230 13.01 7.01 13.86
C ARG A 230 13.38 6.22 12.61
N LEU A 231 14.65 5.88 12.44
CA LEU A 231 15.16 5.10 11.32
C LEU A 231 15.20 3.60 11.65
N GLY A 232 15.54 3.24 12.88
CA GLY A 232 15.53 1.87 13.41
C GLY A 232 14.08 1.42 13.65
N CYS A 233 13.45 0.83 12.63
CA CYS A 233 12.06 0.33 12.68
C CYS A 233 11.85 -0.76 11.63
N ILE A 234 10.78 -1.53 11.77
CA ILE A 234 10.33 -2.50 10.76
C ILE A 234 9.68 -1.72 9.61
N LYS A 235 10.42 -1.60 8.49
CA LYS A 235 9.96 -0.81 7.33
C LYS A 235 8.61 -1.27 6.75
N PRO A 236 8.33 -2.58 6.59
CA PRO A 236 7.02 -3.06 6.13
C PRO A 236 5.88 -2.63 7.05
N LEU A 237 6.03 -2.78 8.38
CA LEU A 237 5.05 -2.34 9.37
C LEU A 237 4.81 -0.82 9.27
N ARG A 238 5.89 -0.03 9.25
CA ARG A 238 5.78 1.44 9.08
C ARG A 238 5.00 1.80 7.83
N ASN A 239 5.28 1.15 6.71
CA ASN A 239 4.59 1.44 5.45
C ASN A 239 3.10 1.08 5.53
N ALA A 240 2.75 -0.06 6.14
CA ALA A 240 1.37 -0.45 6.35
C ALA A 240 0.61 0.56 7.23
N LEU A 241 1.23 1.00 8.34
CA LEU A 241 0.65 2.00 9.25
C LEU A 241 0.47 3.36 8.58
N HIS A 242 1.45 3.83 7.80
CA HIS A 242 1.35 5.11 7.09
C HIS A 242 0.27 5.08 5.99
N GLN A 243 0.20 4.00 5.19
CA GLN A 243 -0.84 3.84 4.17
C GLN A 243 -2.23 3.82 4.81
N PHE A 244 -2.39 3.11 5.91
CA PHE A 244 -3.64 3.06 6.65
C PHE A 244 -4.03 4.43 7.20
N ALA A 245 -3.10 5.11 7.91
CA ALA A 245 -3.36 6.42 8.47
C ALA A 245 -3.77 7.44 7.40
N TRP A 246 -3.14 7.41 6.24
CA TRP A 246 -3.57 8.25 5.12
C TRP A 246 -4.96 7.89 4.61
N GLN A 247 -5.25 6.60 4.43
CA GLN A 247 -6.56 6.16 3.93
C GLN A 247 -7.68 6.43 4.94
N SER A 248 -7.41 6.36 6.24
CA SER A 248 -8.40 6.66 7.28
C SER A 248 -8.92 8.10 7.21
N THR A 249 -8.14 9.05 6.70
CA THR A 249 -8.59 10.44 6.50
C THR A 249 -9.74 10.56 5.49
N GLN A 250 -9.98 9.53 4.68
CA GLN A 250 -11.06 9.52 3.69
C GLN A 250 -12.41 9.09 4.27
N SER A 251 -12.41 8.36 5.39
CA SER A 251 -13.62 7.79 6.01
C SER A 251 -13.89 8.29 7.42
N GLU A 252 -12.81 8.57 8.20
CA GLU A 252 -12.92 8.98 9.59
C GLU A 252 -12.83 10.51 9.74
N PRO A 253 -13.91 11.18 10.19
CA PRO A 253 -13.91 12.64 10.37
C PRO A 253 -12.81 13.12 11.33
N TRP A 254 -12.62 12.45 12.48
CA TRP A 254 -11.59 12.81 13.45
C TRP A 254 -10.16 12.68 12.90
N ALA A 255 -9.90 11.62 12.09
CA ALA A 255 -8.59 11.40 11.48
C ALA A 255 -8.29 12.49 10.44
N ARG A 256 -9.31 12.89 9.65
CA ARG A 256 -9.22 14.01 8.72
C ARG A 256 -8.93 15.32 9.43
N GLN A 257 -9.67 15.64 10.50
CA GLN A 257 -9.47 16.84 11.29
C GLN A 257 -8.09 16.88 11.93
N TYR A 258 -7.63 15.76 12.50
CA TYR A 258 -6.29 15.64 13.06
C TYR A 258 -5.21 15.92 12.00
N TYR A 259 -5.32 15.30 10.82
CA TYR A 259 -4.40 15.52 9.72
C TYR A 259 -4.40 16.99 9.28
N GLN A 260 -5.57 17.61 9.07
CA GLN A 260 -5.72 19.00 8.64
C GLN A 260 -5.11 19.95 9.67
N ARG A 261 -5.36 19.73 10.96
CA ARG A 261 -4.75 20.51 12.06
C ARG A 261 -3.22 20.43 11.98
N LYS A 262 -2.64 19.23 11.80
CA LYS A 262 -1.18 19.08 11.66
C LYS A 262 -0.63 19.78 10.41
N ARG A 263 -1.40 19.82 9.32
CA ARG A 263 -1.03 20.59 8.13
C ARG A 263 -1.09 22.11 8.39
N ALA A 264 -2.09 22.60 9.10
CA ALA A 264 -2.21 23.99 9.49
C ALA A 264 -1.09 24.45 10.46
N GLU A 265 -0.58 23.53 11.31
CA GLU A 265 0.62 23.74 12.13
C GLU A 265 1.94 23.80 11.30
N GLY A 266 1.88 23.83 9.96
CA GLY A 266 3.04 23.87 9.05
C GLY A 266 3.77 22.53 8.89
N LYS A 267 3.23 21.42 9.39
CA LYS A 267 3.87 20.11 9.22
C LYS A 267 3.74 19.60 7.78
N SER A 268 4.80 19.02 7.23
CA SER A 268 4.73 18.39 5.90
C SER A 268 3.75 17.23 5.89
N HIS A 269 3.26 16.84 4.69
CA HIS A 269 2.36 15.70 4.51
C HIS A 269 2.86 14.43 5.23
N THR A 270 4.11 14.06 5.01
CA THR A 270 4.73 12.88 5.62
C THR A 270 4.80 12.95 7.15
N VAL A 271 5.01 14.12 7.72
CA VAL A 271 5.04 14.32 9.18
C VAL A 271 3.64 14.23 9.75
N ALA A 272 2.65 14.86 9.11
CA ALA A 272 1.24 14.83 9.55
C ALA A 272 0.68 13.39 9.50
N VAL A 273 0.94 12.63 8.42
CA VAL A 273 0.53 11.22 8.29
C VAL A 273 1.22 10.35 9.35
N ARG A 274 2.51 10.56 9.64
CA ARG A 274 3.21 9.82 10.70
C ARG A 274 2.63 10.11 12.08
N ALA A 275 2.31 11.37 12.37
CA ALA A 275 1.67 11.74 13.63
C ALA A 275 0.30 11.09 13.77
N LEU A 276 -0.51 11.06 12.71
CA LEU A 276 -1.78 10.34 12.70
C LEU A 276 -1.58 8.81 12.85
N ALA A 277 -0.58 8.23 12.18
CA ALA A 277 -0.24 6.82 12.33
C ALA A 277 0.14 6.48 13.77
N ASN A 278 0.82 7.41 14.47
CA ASN A 278 1.18 7.25 15.88
C ASN A 278 -0.07 7.17 16.80
N VAL A 279 -1.11 7.95 16.51
CA VAL A 279 -2.41 7.85 17.21
C VAL A 279 -3.08 6.51 16.91
N TRP A 280 -3.13 6.13 15.63
CA TRP A 280 -3.71 4.86 15.21
C TRP A 280 -3.04 3.63 15.84
N VAL A 281 -1.72 3.65 16.02
CA VAL A 281 -1.02 2.53 16.68
C VAL A 281 -1.51 2.33 18.10
N ARG A 282 -1.80 3.41 18.86
CA ARG A 282 -2.37 3.30 20.21
C ARG A 282 -3.77 2.69 20.19
N ILE A 283 -4.60 3.10 19.23
CA ILE A 283 -5.96 2.55 19.07
C ILE A 283 -5.86 1.06 18.71
N ILE A 284 -5.06 0.70 17.70
CA ILE A 284 -4.88 -0.68 17.25
C ILE A 284 -4.35 -1.56 18.40
N PHE A 285 -3.38 -1.05 19.17
CA PHE A 285 -2.83 -1.78 20.30
C PHE A 285 -3.90 -2.07 21.38
N ALA A 286 -4.71 -1.07 21.74
CA ALA A 286 -5.79 -1.24 22.72
C ALA A 286 -6.85 -2.24 22.21
N MET A 287 -7.30 -2.11 20.96
CA MET A 287 -8.24 -3.03 20.35
C MET A 287 -7.71 -4.48 20.36
N TRP A 288 -6.47 -4.65 19.93
CA TRP A 288 -5.83 -5.96 19.84
C TRP A 288 -5.61 -6.58 21.24
N LEU A 289 -5.17 -5.77 22.23
CA LEU A 289 -4.95 -6.22 23.59
C LEU A 289 -6.26 -6.67 24.28
N HIS A 290 -7.36 -5.93 24.04
CA HIS A 290 -8.65 -6.18 24.68
C HIS A 290 -9.62 -7.00 23.82
N HIS A 291 -9.18 -7.56 22.70
CA HIS A 291 -10.01 -8.32 21.75
C HIS A 291 -11.28 -7.57 21.31
N GLN A 292 -11.18 -6.26 21.08
CA GLN A 292 -12.31 -5.41 20.70
C GLN A 292 -12.21 -4.92 19.26
N CYS A 293 -13.32 -4.91 18.55
CA CYS A 293 -13.43 -4.29 17.25
C CYS A 293 -13.39 -2.76 17.34
N TYR A 294 -13.03 -2.11 16.22
CA TYR A 294 -13.01 -0.65 16.15
C TYR A 294 -14.43 -0.08 16.13
N GLU A 295 -14.67 0.89 17.02
CA GLU A 295 -15.88 1.70 17.07
C GLU A 295 -15.52 3.17 17.19
N THR A 296 -15.98 4.00 16.26
CA THR A 296 -15.71 5.44 16.24
C THR A 296 -16.20 6.13 17.52
N ALA A 297 -17.39 5.73 18.02
CA ALA A 297 -17.99 6.28 19.21
C ALA A 297 -17.13 6.10 20.47
N THR A 298 -16.50 4.95 20.63
CA THR A 298 -15.59 4.67 21.76
C THR A 298 -14.39 5.60 21.77
N PHE A 299 -13.82 5.87 20.59
CA PHE A 299 -12.69 6.78 20.47
C PHE A 299 -13.10 8.25 20.77
N GLU A 300 -14.24 8.70 20.26
CA GLU A 300 -14.75 10.05 20.50
C GLU A 300 -15.07 10.29 21.98
N GLN A 301 -15.69 9.31 22.65
CA GLN A 301 -15.93 9.38 24.11
C GLN A 301 -14.62 9.45 24.90
N ALA A 302 -13.61 8.65 24.55
CA ALA A 302 -12.30 8.72 25.19
C ALA A 302 -11.63 10.08 24.99
N GLN A 303 -11.73 10.69 23.82
CA GLN A 303 -11.22 12.05 23.56
C GLN A 303 -11.94 13.09 24.40
N GLN A 304 -13.26 13.04 24.51
CA GLN A 304 -14.04 13.96 25.34
C GLN A 304 -13.67 13.86 26.82
N GLN A 305 -13.49 12.65 27.33
CA GLN A 305 -13.06 12.42 28.71
C GLN A 305 -11.65 13.00 28.96
N HIS A 306 -10.72 12.82 28.03
CA HIS A 306 -9.38 13.41 28.14
C HIS A 306 -9.42 14.95 28.09
N ALA A 307 -10.25 15.53 27.23
CA ALA A 307 -10.41 17.00 27.17
C ALA A 307 -10.99 17.54 28.46
N ARG A 308 -11.99 16.89 29.08
CA ARG A 308 -12.58 17.28 30.38
C ARG A 308 -11.59 17.17 31.55
N ARG A 309 -10.63 16.25 31.51
CA ARG A 309 -9.59 16.09 32.54
C ARG A 309 -8.45 17.10 32.40
N ALA A 310 -8.29 17.70 31.23
CA ALA A 310 -7.24 18.65 30.93
C ALA A 310 -7.70 20.13 31.07
N ALA A 311 -9.01 20.36 31.18
CA ALA A 311 -9.64 21.64 31.48
C ALA A 311 -9.85 21.81 33.01
#